data_9e7044cb66d9b3afadcc69c45cf96841
#
_entry.id   9e7044cb66d9b3afadcc69c45cf96841
#
_cell.length_a   1.000
_cell.length_b   1.000
_cell.length_c   1.000
_cell.angle_alpha   90.00
_cell.angle_beta   90.00
_cell.angle_gamma   90.00
#
_symmetry.space_group_name_H-M   'P 1'
#
loop_
_entity.id
_entity.type
_entity.pdbx_description
1 polymer ?
#
loop_
_entity_poly.entity_id
_entity_poly.type
_entity_poly.pdbx_seq_one_letter_code
_entity_poly.pdbx_strand_id
1 'polypeptide(L)'
;MVSNLLTKVFGSKNERELKKIQPVVEKTNAFEPRIQTMSDEDLKAQTQRFKDRLNNGEPLDDLLPEAFATVREASVRTLEMRHFDVQLIGGMVLHQGKIAEMKTGEGKTLAATLPAYLNALSGKGVHIITVNDYLARRDTEWMGHIYNYLGLSVGCILHGLNDNERNAAYGSDITYGTNNEFGFDYLRDNMKFDRDAIVQKNLNFAIVDEVDSILIDEARTPLIISGPAEKSTDLYHLINGIIPRLVAEVDFSVDEKARSAAMTEEGIAKAEKLLKVGNLYDPKHIELLHHVNQGLKAYTLFKRDVDYIVKNGEVIIVDEFTGRLMPGRRYSEGLHQALEAKENVKIENENQTLATITFQNYFRMYNKLAGMTGTADTEAAEFKKIYALDVMVIPTNQNMIRTDNSDVIYKTRKEKYDAALEEIIELHKIGQPVLVGTISIDVSESFSEKLKKRGIKHTVLNAKNHEREAEIIAMAGQRSSVTISTNMAGRGTDITLGEGVVELGGLHILGTERHESRRIDNQLRGRSGRQGDPGSSRFYLALEDDLLRIFGGERITGIMEKLGMEEGEPIEARLISKAIESAQAKVEGQTDQQSD
;
A
#
# COMPACT_ATOMS: atom_id res chain seq x y z
N MET A 1 -16.72 5.04 32.20
CA MET A 1 -16.18 5.86 33.32
C MET A 1 -15.08 5.14 34.09
N VAL A 2 -15.22 3.87 34.49
CA VAL A 2 -14.19 3.13 35.26
C VAL A 2 -12.89 2.95 34.46
N SER A 3 -12.96 2.72 33.15
CA SER A 3 -11.76 2.57 32.30
C SER A 3 -10.91 3.84 32.22
N ASN A 4 -11.54 5.01 32.17
CA ASN A 4 -10.84 6.30 32.13
C ASN A 4 -10.15 6.67 33.47
N LEU A 5 -10.70 6.18 34.59
CA LEU A 5 -10.06 6.38 35.91
C LEU A 5 -8.84 5.48 36.09
N LEU A 6 -8.94 4.21 35.64
CA LEU A 6 -7.84 3.25 35.66
C LEU A 6 -6.67 3.71 34.76
N THR A 7 -6.98 4.24 33.58
CA THR A 7 -5.95 4.77 32.66
C THR A 7 -5.25 5.99 33.24
N LYS A 8 -5.94 6.85 34.01
CA LYS A 8 -5.31 8.01 34.69
C LYS A 8 -4.37 7.61 35.83
N VAL A 9 -4.63 6.46 36.47
CA VAL A 9 -3.81 6.00 37.62
C VAL A 9 -2.67 5.09 37.19
N PHE A 10 -2.91 4.21 36.21
CA PHE A 10 -1.96 3.16 35.78
C PHE A 10 -1.29 3.45 34.43
N GLY A 11 -1.62 4.53 33.76
CA GLY A 11 -1.19 4.83 32.40
C GLY A 11 -1.85 3.96 31.33
N SER A 12 -1.69 4.32 30.05
CA SER A 12 -2.14 3.52 28.92
C SER A 12 -1.32 2.22 28.79
N LYS A 13 -1.82 1.23 28.04
CA LYS A 13 -1.05 0.00 27.71
C LYS A 13 0.31 0.38 27.09
N ASN A 14 0.29 1.35 26.19
CA ASN A 14 1.49 1.84 25.50
C ASN A 14 2.53 2.43 26.48
N GLU A 15 2.10 3.30 27.41
CA GLU A 15 3.01 3.88 28.40
C GLU A 15 3.65 2.85 29.33
N ARG A 16 2.90 1.81 29.70
CA ARG A 16 3.43 0.72 30.53
C ARG A 16 4.47 -0.12 29.79
N GLU A 17 4.26 -0.39 28.51
CA GLU A 17 5.24 -1.10 27.68
C GLU A 17 6.50 -0.25 27.45
N LEU A 18 6.36 1.05 27.19
CA LEU A 18 7.49 1.99 27.08
C LEU A 18 8.33 2.01 28.37
N LYS A 19 7.69 2.04 29.53
CA LYS A 19 8.39 1.98 30.83
C LYS A 19 9.18 0.68 31.03
N LYS A 20 8.73 -0.45 30.46
CA LYS A 20 9.48 -1.72 30.51
C LYS A 20 10.72 -1.72 29.61
N ILE A 21 10.64 -0.99 28.50
CA ILE A 21 11.74 -0.89 27.52
C ILE A 21 12.83 0.08 28.00
N GLN A 22 12.46 1.13 28.72
CA GLN A 22 13.37 2.19 29.16
C GLN A 22 14.66 1.68 29.85
N PRO A 23 14.63 0.71 30.76
CA PRO A 23 15.87 0.17 31.36
C PRO A 23 16.81 -0.47 30.35
N VAL A 24 16.28 -1.01 29.25
CA VAL A 24 17.09 -1.62 28.18
C VAL A 24 17.77 -0.54 27.34
N VAL A 25 17.08 0.59 27.10
CA VAL A 25 17.69 1.78 26.49
C VAL A 25 18.84 2.31 27.34
N GLU A 26 18.65 2.42 28.64
CA GLU A 26 19.69 2.86 29.59
C GLU A 26 20.91 1.92 29.58
N LYS A 27 20.67 0.60 29.54
CA LYS A 27 21.76 -0.39 29.39
C LYS A 27 22.50 -0.20 28.06
N THR A 28 21.78 0.02 26.96
CA THR A 28 22.39 0.27 25.65
C THR A 28 23.25 1.52 25.68
N ASN A 29 22.77 2.60 26.28
CA ASN A 29 23.52 3.84 26.45
C ASN A 29 24.76 3.64 27.35
N ALA A 30 24.69 2.76 28.35
CA ALA A 30 25.83 2.44 29.21
C ALA A 30 26.97 1.71 28.47
N PHE A 31 26.68 0.97 27.39
CA PHE A 31 27.70 0.35 26.55
C PHE A 31 28.39 1.34 25.61
N GLU A 32 27.74 2.43 25.24
CA GLU A 32 28.20 3.36 24.21
C GLU A 32 29.61 3.91 24.46
N PRO A 33 30.00 4.41 25.66
CA PRO A 33 31.35 4.94 25.90
C PRO A 33 32.46 3.90 25.66
N ARG A 34 32.20 2.62 26.01
CA ARG A 34 33.14 1.54 25.77
C ARG A 34 33.28 1.20 24.30
N ILE A 35 32.14 1.18 23.59
CA ILE A 35 32.13 0.82 22.16
C ILE A 35 32.79 1.93 21.32
N GLN A 36 32.58 3.20 21.67
CA GLN A 36 33.22 4.34 21.00
C GLN A 36 34.74 4.31 21.05
N THR A 37 35.32 3.74 22.08
CA THR A 37 36.80 3.63 22.25
C THR A 37 37.41 2.45 21.49
N MET A 38 36.60 1.57 20.90
CA MET A 38 37.09 0.43 20.13
C MET A 38 37.79 0.84 18.84
N SER A 39 38.83 0.11 18.44
CA SER A 39 39.37 0.21 17.07
C SER A 39 38.36 -0.31 16.05
N ASP A 40 38.55 -0.01 14.77
CA ASP A 40 37.72 -0.53 13.71
C ASP A 40 37.75 -2.07 13.65
N GLU A 41 38.92 -2.67 13.87
CA GLU A 41 39.08 -4.11 13.91
C GLU A 41 38.30 -4.72 15.08
N ASP A 42 38.39 -4.12 16.29
CA ASP A 42 37.66 -4.60 17.46
C ASP A 42 36.14 -4.46 17.30
N LEU A 43 35.68 -3.39 16.70
CA LEU A 43 34.25 -3.16 16.45
C LEU A 43 33.69 -4.17 15.42
N LYS A 44 34.39 -4.42 14.34
CA LYS A 44 34.05 -5.45 13.35
C LYS A 44 34.08 -6.86 13.97
N ALA A 45 35.02 -7.15 14.88
CA ALA A 45 35.13 -8.42 15.57
C ALA A 45 33.97 -8.70 16.53
N GLN A 46 33.16 -7.67 16.90
CA GLN A 46 31.99 -7.86 17.79
C GLN A 46 30.99 -8.85 17.21
N THR A 47 30.75 -8.80 15.89
CA THR A 47 29.83 -9.73 15.22
C THR A 47 30.20 -11.18 15.47
N GLN A 48 31.48 -11.54 15.34
CA GLN A 48 31.94 -12.91 15.63
C GLN A 48 31.80 -13.24 17.09
N ARG A 49 32.14 -12.32 17.99
CA ARG A 49 31.97 -12.51 19.45
C ARG A 49 30.52 -12.77 19.83
N PHE A 50 29.55 -12.05 19.22
CA PHE A 50 28.14 -12.30 19.45
C PHE A 50 27.70 -13.66 18.92
N LYS A 51 28.13 -14.05 17.71
CA LYS A 51 27.87 -15.38 17.17
C LYS A 51 28.39 -16.48 18.05
N ASP A 52 29.60 -16.34 18.62
CA ASP A 52 30.19 -17.30 19.53
C ASP A 52 29.38 -17.40 20.85
N ARG A 53 28.93 -16.28 21.41
CA ARG A 53 28.08 -16.25 22.60
C ARG A 53 26.72 -16.92 22.34
N LEU A 54 26.09 -16.67 21.19
CA LEU A 54 24.86 -17.38 20.81
C LEU A 54 25.08 -18.89 20.69
N ASN A 55 26.17 -19.31 20.04
CA ASN A 55 26.52 -20.73 19.91
C ASN A 55 26.79 -21.41 21.26
N ASN A 56 27.24 -20.65 22.27
CA ASN A 56 27.41 -21.10 23.65
C ASN A 56 26.10 -21.07 24.45
N GLY A 57 24.96 -20.74 23.83
CA GLY A 57 23.62 -20.81 24.41
C GLY A 57 23.14 -19.52 25.09
N GLU A 58 23.83 -18.40 24.93
CA GLU A 58 23.33 -17.10 25.43
C GLU A 58 22.11 -16.65 24.62
N PRO A 59 21.02 -16.22 25.28
CA PRO A 59 19.82 -15.73 24.56
C PRO A 59 20.08 -14.47 23.74
N LEU A 60 19.39 -14.34 22.63
CA LEU A 60 19.50 -13.18 21.74
C LEU A 60 19.15 -11.86 22.47
N ASP A 61 18.16 -11.93 23.38
CA ASP A 61 17.71 -10.78 24.17
C ASP A 61 18.79 -10.24 25.13
N ASP A 62 19.67 -11.10 25.62
CA ASP A 62 20.76 -10.70 26.51
C ASP A 62 21.88 -9.97 25.76
N LEU A 63 22.04 -10.26 24.46
CA LEU A 63 22.98 -9.58 23.57
C LEU A 63 22.46 -8.21 23.10
N LEU A 64 21.13 -7.98 23.13
CA LEU A 64 20.48 -6.82 22.52
C LEU A 64 21.10 -5.48 22.92
N PRO A 65 21.35 -5.14 24.21
CA PRO A 65 21.89 -3.83 24.57
C PRO A 65 23.27 -3.56 23.96
N GLU A 66 24.16 -4.57 24.01
CA GLU A 66 25.52 -4.44 23.48
C GLU A 66 25.53 -4.45 21.95
N ALA A 67 24.71 -5.29 21.32
CA ALA A 67 24.56 -5.34 19.86
C ALA A 67 23.99 -4.02 19.30
N PHE A 68 22.99 -3.44 19.94
CA PHE A 68 22.43 -2.15 19.53
C PHE A 68 23.44 -1.00 19.67
N ALA A 69 24.22 -0.98 20.75
CA ALA A 69 25.31 -0.03 20.91
C ALA A 69 26.40 -0.19 19.82
N THR A 70 26.67 -1.44 19.42
CA THR A 70 27.61 -1.75 18.32
C THR A 70 27.10 -1.22 16.97
N VAL A 71 25.83 -1.45 16.64
CA VAL A 71 25.21 -0.93 15.41
C VAL A 71 25.17 0.59 15.43
N ARG A 72 24.85 1.21 16.57
CA ARG A 72 24.85 2.67 16.72
C ARG A 72 26.21 3.27 16.39
N GLU A 73 27.29 2.70 16.91
CA GLU A 73 28.65 3.17 16.63
C GLU A 73 29.05 2.92 15.17
N ALA A 74 28.72 1.74 14.61
CA ALA A 74 28.96 1.45 13.21
C ALA A 74 28.23 2.44 12.29
N SER A 75 27.00 2.82 12.64
CA SER A 75 26.22 3.85 11.92
C SER A 75 26.89 5.22 11.98
N VAL A 76 27.45 5.61 13.12
CA VAL A 76 28.22 6.86 13.23
C VAL A 76 29.43 6.85 12.32
N ARG A 77 30.22 5.75 12.34
CA ARG A 77 31.46 5.63 11.55
C ARG A 77 31.23 5.53 10.04
N THR A 78 30.09 4.96 9.61
CA THR A 78 29.83 4.70 8.20
C THR A 78 28.92 5.75 7.55
N LEU A 79 27.96 6.29 8.30
CA LEU A 79 26.91 7.18 7.78
C LEU A 79 26.88 8.54 8.49
N GLU A 80 27.71 8.76 9.51
CA GLU A 80 27.70 9.94 10.40
C GLU A 80 26.34 10.13 11.12
N MET A 81 25.60 9.03 11.31
CA MET A 81 24.25 9.02 11.89
C MET A 81 24.22 8.25 13.20
N ARG A 82 23.98 8.95 14.31
CA ARG A 82 23.77 8.31 15.61
C ARG A 82 22.29 8.03 15.84
N HIS A 83 21.92 6.80 16.13
CA HIS A 83 20.53 6.46 16.50
C HIS A 83 20.09 7.21 17.75
N PHE A 84 18.91 7.83 17.69
CA PHE A 84 18.25 8.42 18.85
C PHE A 84 17.69 7.33 19.78
N ASP A 85 17.44 7.68 21.04
CA ASP A 85 16.86 6.73 22.00
C ASP A 85 15.47 6.23 21.57
N VAL A 86 14.66 7.08 20.93
CA VAL A 86 13.37 6.67 20.36
C VAL A 86 13.53 5.64 19.23
N GLN A 87 14.62 5.69 18.48
CA GLN A 87 14.94 4.69 17.45
C GLN A 87 15.42 3.38 18.07
N LEU A 88 16.13 3.41 19.21
CA LEU A 88 16.42 2.20 19.98
C LEU A 88 15.12 1.54 20.45
N ILE A 89 14.17 2.32 20.96
CA ILE A 89 12.85 1.81 21.37
C ILE A 89 12.14 1.18 20.16
N GLY A 90 12.11 1.85 19.00
CA GLY A 90 11.55 1.31 17.76
C GLY A 90 12.19 -0.02 17.37
N GLY A 91 13.52 -0.10 17.40
CA GLY A 91 14.27 -1.33 17.14
C GLY A 91 13.94 -2.48 18.11
N MET A 92 13.76 -2.16 19.39
CA MET A 92 13.36 -3.16 20.42
C MET A 92 11.94 -3.66 20.18
N VAL A 93 11.01 -2.79 19.81
CA VAL A 93 9.62 -3.15 19.48
C VAL A 93 9.58 -4.07 18.25
N LEU A 94 10.35 -3.76 17.21
CA LEU A 94 10.50 -4.63 16.03
C LEU A 94 11.11 -5.98 16.39
N HIS A 95 12.14 -5.99 17.24
CA HIS A 95 12.75 -7.25 17.72
C HIS A 95 11.75 -8.13 18.46
N GLN A 96 10.82 -7.54 19.20
CA GLN A 96 9.75 -8.26 19.91
C GLN A 96 8.64 -8.81 18.98
N GLY A 97 8.73 -8.64 17.67
CA GLY A 97 7.67 -9.06 16.74
C GLY A 97 6.39 -8.24 16.88
N LYS A 98 6.52 -6.93 17.00
CA LYS A 98 5.42 -5.97 17.10
C LYS A 98 5.51 -4.93 15.99
N ILE A 99 4.48 -4.10 15.87
CA ILE A 99 4.48 -2.95 14.97
C ILE A 99 4.95 -1.71 15.73
N ALA A 100 6.02 -1.09 15.24
CA ALA A 100 6.50 0.20 15.72
C ALA A 100 5.84 1.33 14.93
N GLU A 101 4.89 2.04 15.52
CA GLU A 101 4.41 3.27 14.94
C GLU A 101 5.38 4.40 15.26
N MET A 102 6.23 4.73 14.30
CA MET A 102 7.15 5.85 14.33
C MET A 102 6.70 6.88 13.32
N LYS A 103 6.48 8.11 13.75
CA LYS A 103 6.02 9.18 12.84
C LYS A 103 6.95 9.34 11.64
N THR A 104 6.39 9.77 10.53
CA THR A 104 7.18 10.00 9.30
C THR A 104 8.29 11.00 9.59
N GLY A 105 9.50 10.73 9.09
CA GLY A 105 10.69 11.56 9.37
C GLY A 105 11.45 11.19 10.66
N GLU A 106 10.99 10.22 11.47
CA GLU A 106 11.67 9.75 12.68
C GLU A 106 12.78 8.71 12.41
N GLY A 107 13.13 8.46 11.15
CA GLY A 107 14.23 7.57 10.78
C GLY A 107 13.95 6.08 10.97
N LYS A 108 12.76 5.62 10.57
CA LYS A 108 12.37 4.19 10.61
C LYS A 108 13.39 3.28 9.94
N THR A 109 13.87 3.66 8.75
CA THR A 109 14.87 2.91 7.98
C THR A 109 16.13 2.65 8.79
N LEU A 110 16.62 3.66 9.50
CA LEU A 110 17.78 3.56 10.37
C LEU A 110 17.48 2.70 11.61
N ALA A 111 16.30 2.89 12.24
CA ALA A 111 15.88 2.10 13.40
C ALA A 111 15.79 0.59 13.10
N ALA A 112 15.35 0.23 11.88
CA ALA A 112 15.25 -1.17 11.44
C ALA A 112 16.62 -1.88 11.36
N THR A 113 17.73 -1.16 11.24
CA THR A 113 19.08 -1.75 11.22
C THR A 113 19.42 -2.47 12.51
N LEU A 114 18.92 -1.99 13.63
CA LEU A 114 19.18 -2.53 14.96
C LEU A 114 18.65 -3.97 15.12
N PRO A 115 17.34 -4.24 14.95
CA PRO A 115 16.81 -5.59 15.04
C PRO A 115 17.23 -6.47 13.87
N ALA A 116 17.48 -5.90 12.68
CA ALA A 116 17.97 -6.65 11.53
C ALA A 116 19.34 -7.25 11.83
N TYR A 117 20.29 -6.44 12.30
CA TYR A 117 21.61 -6.92 12.72
C TYR A 117 21.50 -8.00 13.80
N LEU A 118 20.79 -7.72 14.90
CA LEU A 118 20.68 -8.63 16.02
C LEU A 118 20.14 -10.01 15.60
N ASN A 119 19.06 -10.03 14.81
CA ASN A 119 18.45 -11.29 14.40
C ASN A 119 19.26 -12.00 13.31
N ALA A 120 20.01 -11.30 12.48
CA ALA A 120 20.90 -11.88 11.47
C ALA A 120 22.07 -12.66 12.10
N LEU A 121 22.46 -12.35 13.35
CA LEU A 121 23.49 -13.10 14.08
C LEU A 121 23.16 -14.59 14.22
N SER A 122 21.88 -14.95 14.19
CA SER A 122 21.43 -16.35 14.25
C SER A 122 21.75 -17.17 12.99
N GLY A 123 22.16 -16.52 11.88
CA GLY A 123 22.41 -17.17 10.59
C GLY A 123 21.16 -17.69 9.87
N LYS A 124 19.95 -17.34 10.34
CA LYS A 124 18.68 -17.82 9.77
C LYS A 124 18.09 -16.86 8.72
N GLY A 125 18.72 -15.72 8.48
CA GLY A 125 18.29 -14.70 7.55
C GLY A 125 17.22 -13.75 8.11
N VAL A 126 17.28 -12.50 7.65
CA VAL A 126 16.32 -11.44 7.96
C VAL A 126 15.87 -10.81 6.64
N HIS A 127 14.57 -10.68 6.44
CA HIS A 127 13.99 -10.01 5.28
C HIS A 127 13.44 -8.64 5.67
N ILE A 128 13.83 -7.60 4.94
CA ILE A 128 13.29 -6.24 5.10
C ILE A 128 12.49 -5.92 3.84
N ILE A 129 11.20 -5.73 4.02
CA ILE A 129 10.23 -5.68 2.94
C ILE A 129 9.65 -4.28 2.82
N THR A 130 9.68 -3.74 1.62
CA THR A 130 9.23 -2.39 1.29
C THR A 130 8.24 -2.41 0.12
N VAL A 131 7.66 -1.25 -0.22
CA VAL A 131 6.56 -1.14 -1.18
C VAL A 131 7.00 -1.07 -2.65
N ASN A 132 8.26 -0.76 -2.95
CA ASN A 132 8.74 -0.65 -4.34
C ASN A 132 10.25 -0.88 -4.47
N ASP A 133 10.69 -1.17 -5.70
CA ASP A 133 12.09 -1.48 -6.05
C ASP A 133 13.05 -0.31 -5.78
N TYR A 134 12.58 0.93 -5.94
CA TYR A 134 13.40 2.10 -5.66
C TYR A 134 13.80 2.15 -4.18
N LEU A 135 12.85 1.99 -3.27
CA LEU A 135 13.12 1.98 -1.83
C LEU A 135 13.96 0.77 -1.44
N ALA A 136 13.67 -0.41 -1.99
CA ALA A 136 14.44 -1.62 -1.73
C ALA A 136 15.92 -1.42 -2.10
N ARG A 137 16.21 -0.88 -3.28
CA ARG A 137 17.57 -0.59 -3.74
C ARG A 137 18.24 0.49 -2.88
N ARG A 138 17.58 1.63 -2.70
CA ARG A 138 18.09 2.76 -1.91
C ARG A 138 18.47 2.32 -0.50
N ASP A 139 17.58 1.61 0.18
CA ASP A 139 17.78 1.21 1.57
C ASP A 139 18.82 0.11 1.69
N THR A 140 18.92 -0.80 0.70
CA THR A 140 20.01 -1.78 0.63
C THR A 140 21.37 -1.10 0.49
N GLU A 141 21.50 -0.16 -0.42
CA GLU A 141 22.75 0.57 -0.64
C GLU A 141 23.12 1.40 0.57
N TRP A 142 22.17 2.14 1.11
CA TRP A 142 22.41 3.06 2.22
C TRP A 142 22.67 2.33 3.54
N MET A 143 21.77 1.46 3.99
CA MET A 143 21.94 0.72 5.25
C MET A 143 22.96 -0.40 5.13
N GLY A 144 23.22 -0.89 3.94
CA GLY A 144 24.26 -1.88 3.64
C GLY A 144 25.64 -1.47 4.11
N HIS A 145 25.96 -0.18 4.17
CA HIS A 145 27.22 0.31 4.73
C HIS A 145 27.41 -0.14 6.19
N ILE A 146 26.37 -0.10 7.01
CA ILE A 146 26.42 -0.54 8.42
C ILE A 146 26.65 -2.04 8.51
N TYR A 147 25.86 -2.83 7.79
CA TYR A 147 25.94 -4.30 7.84
C TYR A 147 27.27 -4.83 7.32
N ASN A 148 27.71 -4.34 6.15
CA ASN A 148 28.98 -4.73 5.55
C ASN A 148 30.16 -4.35 6.44
N TYR A 149 30.11 -3.17 7.07
CA TYR A 149 31.14 -2.74 8.02
C TYR A 149 31.25 -3.72 9.21
N LEU A 150 30.12 -4.24 9.69
CA LEU A 150 30.05 -5.22 10.75
C LEU A 150 30.23 -6.67 10.29
N GLY A 151 30.52 -6.91 9.00
CA GLY A 151 30.80 -8.22 8.44
C GLY A 151 29.57 -9.09 8.16
N LEU A 152 28.39 -8.49 8.00
CA LEU A 152 27.18 -9.16 7.52
C LEU A 152 26.95 -8.88 6.03
N SER A 153 26.50 -9.91 5.32
CA SER A 153 26.14 -9.80 3.90
C SER A 153 24.74 -9.24 3.70
N VAL A 154 24.56 -8.47 2.62
CA VAL A 154 23.28 -7.84 2.25
C VAL A 154 22.95 -8.17 0.81
N GLY A 155 21.72 -8.62 0.57
CA GLY A 155 21.16 -8.86 -0.76
C GLY A 155 19.94 -7.98 -1.01
N CYS A 156 19.60 -7.79 -2.30
CA CYS A 156 18.41 -7.07 -2.72
C CYS A 156 17.67 -7.86 -3.80
N ILE A 157 16.38 -8.08 -3.58
CA ILE A 157 15.47 -8.70 -4.55
C ILE A 157 14.72 -7.60 -5.30
N LEU A 158 14.96 -7.53 -6.59
CA LEU A 158 14.36 -6.56 -7.51
C LEU A 158 13.66 -7.28 -8.65
N HIS A 159 12.80 -6.55 -9.34
CA HIS A 159 12.19 -7.05 -10.57
C HIS A 159 13.26 -7.38 -11.62
N GLY A 160 13.05 -8.46 -12.36
CA GLY A 160 13.92 -8.87 -13.48
C GLY A 160 15.15 -9.70 -13.11
N LEU A 161 15.43 -9.96 -11.83
CA LEU A 161 16.52 -10.85 -11.43
C LEU A 161 16.25 -12.30 -11.86
N ASN A 162 17.31 -12.99 -12.30
CA ASN A 162 17.25 -14.44 -12.57
C ASN A 162 17.38 -15.27 -11.26
N ASP A 163 17.15 -16.58 -11.36
CA ASP A 163 17.15 -17.47 -10.19
C ASP A 163 18.50 -17.53 -9.47
N ASN A 164 19.62 -17.42 -10.17
CA ASN A 164 20.94 -17.42 -9.55
C ASN A 164 21.17 -16.15 -8.73
N GLU A 165 20.80 -15.01 -9.27
CA GLU A 165 20.88 -13.71 -8.59
C GLU A 165 19.95 -13.68 -7.37
N ARG A 166 18.73 -14.22 -7.49
CA ARG A 166 17.80 -14.36 -6.37
C ARG A 166 18.34 -15.29 -5.30
N ASN A 167 18.90 -16.44 -5.68
CA ASN A 167 19.48 -17.38 -4.73
C ASN A 167 20.67 -16.75 -3.97
N ALA A 168 21.53 -15.98 -4.66
CA ALA A 168 22.60 -15.24 -4.03
C ALA A 168 22.08 -14.18 -3.03
N ALA A 169 21.03 -13.43 -3.41
CA ALA A 169 20.43 -12.41 -2.55
C ALA A 169 19.77 -13.02 -1.32
N TYR A 170 18.96 -14.07 -1.47
CA TYR A 170 18.36 -14.80 -0.32
C TYR A 170 19.38 -15.54 0.54
N GLY A 171 20.55 -15.85 0.00
CA GLY A 171 21.69 -16.42 0.75
C GLY A 171 22.41 -15.42 1.65
N SER A 172 22.11 -14.14 1.56
CA SER A 172 22.68 -13.09 2.41
C SER A 172 22.10 -13.12 3.82
N ASP A 173 22.83 -12.57 4.80
CA ASP A 173 22.36 -12.46 6.18
C ASP A 173 21.12 -11.58 6.30
N ILE A 174 21.04 -10.52 5.48
CA ILE A 174 19.92 -9.59 5.41
C ILE A 174 19.52 -9.40 3.94
N THR A 175 18.23 -9.54 3.62
CA THR A 175 17.72 -9.41 2.25
C THR A 175 16.62 -8.36 2.21
N TYR A 176 16.84 -7.32 1.42
CA TYR A 176 15.82 -6.32 1.09
C TYR A 176 15.05 -6.74 -0.16
N GLY A 177 13.82 -6.27 -0.29
CA GLY A 177 13.02 -6.46 -1.50
C GLY A 177 11.59 -5.97 -1.35
N THR A 178 10.79 -6.06 -2.41
CA THR A 178 9.40 -5.65 -2.37
C THR A 178 8.48 -6.80 -1.94
N ASN A 179 7.34 -6.44 -1.34
CA ASN A 179 6.29 -7.40 -0.98
C ASN A 179 5.90 -8.29 -2.17
N ASN A 180 5.75 -7.70 -3.36
CA ASN A 180 5.38 -8.41 -4.58
C ASN A 180 6.44 -9.44 -4.99
N GLU A 181 7.71 -9.06 -5.03
CA GLU A 181 8.78 -9.96 -5.44
C GLU A 181 8.95 -11.14 -4.47
N PHE A 182 8.88 -10.88 -3.16
CA PHE A 182 8.90 -11.93 -2.15
C PHE A 182 7.72 -12.92 -2.30
N GLY A 183 6.52 -12.39 -2.50
CA GLY A 183 5.34 -13.23 -2.68
C GLY A 183 5.34 -14.01 -4.00
N PHE A 184 5.78 -13.40 -5.10
CA PHE A 184 5.94 -14.09 -6.38
C PHE A 184 7.06 -15.12 -6.37
N ASP A 185 8.16 -14.87 -5.66
CA ASP A 185 9.22 -15.88 -5.49
C ASP A 185 8.70 -17.10 -4.74
N TYR A 186 7.90 -16.89 -3.69
CA TYR A 186 7.25 -17.98 -3.00
C TYR A 186 6.34 -18.80 -3.94
N LEU A 187 5.52 -18.14 -4.76
CA LEU A 187 4.68 -18.85 -5.73
C LEU A 187 5.52 -19.61 -6.76
N ARG A 188 6.55 -18.99 -7.32
CA ARG A 188 7.48 -19.62 -8.28
C ARG A 188 8.17 -20.83 -7.66
N ASP A 189 8.64 -20.73 -6.44
CA ASP A 189 9.29 -21.83 -5.71
C ASP A 189 8.36 -23.03 -5.51
N ASN A 190 7.08 -22.78 -5.24
CA ASN A 190 6.08 -23.86 -5.08
C ASN A 190 5.67 -24.50 -6.43
N MET A 191 6.08 -23.94 -7.55
CA MET A 191 5.88 -24.53 -8.89
C MET A 191 7.12 -25.29 -9.41
N LYS A 192 8.25 -25.24 -8.68
CA LYS A 192 9.50 -25.91 -9.05
C LYS A 192 9.44 -27.41 -8.74
N PHE A 193 10.00 -28.22 -9.64
CA PHE A 193 10.07 -29.67 -9.47
C PHE A 193 11.30 -30.12 -8.67
N ASP A 194 12.34 -29.28 -8.65
CA ASP A 194 13.60 -29.57 -7.96
C ASP A 194 13.72 -28.70 -6.69
N ARG A 195 13.99 -29.36 -5.57
CA ARG A 195 14.17 -28.70 -4.27
C ARG A 195 15.39 -27.77 -4.25
N ASP A 196 16.44 -28.13 -4.98
CA ASP A 196 17.67 -27.32 -5.04
C ASP A 196 17.49 -26.03 -5.86
N ALA A 197 16.45 -25.98 -6.70
CA ALA A 197 16.07 -24.79 -7.45
C ALA A 197 15.30 -23.74 -6.62
N ILE A 198 14.84 -24.08 -5.41
CA ILE A 198 14.12 -23.18 -4.51
C ILE A 198 15.05 -22.06 -4.06
N VAL A 199 14.62 -20.80 -4.26
CA VAL A 199 15.42 -19.61 -3.89
C VAL A 199 15.12 -19.13 -2.48
N GLN A 200 13.88 -19.20 -2.01
CA GLN A 200 13.46 -18.83 -0.65
C GLN A 200 13.57 -20.02 0.29
N LYS A 201 14.68 -20.12 1.03
CA LYS A 201 14.94 -21.28 1.91
C LYS A 201 14.34 -21.15 3.30
N ASN A 202 14.31 -19.95 3.87
CA ASN A 202 13.90 -19.70 5.24
C ASN A 202 13.02 -18.46 5.34
N LEU A 203 11.84 -18.61 5.95
CA LEU A 203 10.97 -17.50 6.34
C LEU A 203 11.12 -17.29 7.86
N ASN A 204 12.29 -16.76 8.28
CA ASN A 204 12.64 -16.65 9.70
C ASN A 204 12.11 -15.35 10.31
N PHE A 205 12.62 -14.20 9.90
CA PHE A 205 12.20 -12.91 10.45
C PHE A 205 11.96 -11.91 9.31
N ALA A 206 10.77 -11.31 9.30
CA ALA A 206 10.42 -10.22 8.39
C ALA A 206 10.17 -8.93 9.15
N ILE A 207 10.76 -7.83 8.66
CA ILE A 207 10.46 -6.46 9.05
C ILE A 207 9.80 -5.81 7.84
N VAL A 208 8.52 -5.44 7.98
CA VAL A 208 7.73 -4.84 6.91
C VAL A 208 7.72 -3.33 7.10
N ASP A 209 8.33 -2.60 6.17
CA ASP A 209 8.22 -1.14 6.14
C ASP A 209 6.92 -0.72 5.46
N GLU A 210 6.34 0.37 5.92
CA GLU A 210 4.99 0.81 5.52
C GLU A 210 3.96 -0.32 5.68
N VAL A 211 3.99 -0.96 6.84
CA VAL A 211 3.24 -2.19 7.15
C VAL A 211 1.73 -2.06 6.96
N ASP A 212 1.18 -0.89 7.16
CA ASP A 212 -0.24 -0.58 6.93
C ASP A 212 -0.62 -0.65 5.44
N SER A 213 0.26 -0.22 4.54
CA SER A 213 0.03 -0.39 3.10
C SER A 213 0.07 -1.86 2.71
N ILE A 214 1.11 -2.57 3.13
CA ILE A 214 1.37 -3.93 2.67
C ILE A 214 0.39 -4.93 3.30
N LEU A 215 0.16 -4.84 4.62
CA LEU A 215 -0.64 -5.83 5.36
C LEU A 215 -2.12 -5.48 5.50
N ILE A 216 -2.53 -4.26 5.19
CA ILE A 216 -3.95 -3.85 5.20
C ILE A 216 -4.42 -3.54 3.77
N ASP A 217 -3.87 -2.49 3.12
CA ASP A 217 -4.40 -2.03 1.82
C ASP A 217 -4.20 -3.05 0.71
N GLU A 218 -2.97 -3.53 0.52
CA GLU A 218 -2.62 -4.46 -0.55
C GLU A 218 -2.97 -5.92 -0.22
N ALA A 219 -3.17 -6.23 1.06
CA ALA A 219 -3.39 -7.61 1.51
C ALA A 219 -4.69 -8.24 0.99
N ARG A 220 -5.63 -7.43 0.56
CA ARG A 220 -6.94 -7.87 0.02
C ARG A 220 -6.85 -8.44 -1.38
N THR A 221 -5.81 -8.08 -2.14
CA THR A 221 -5.61 -8.55 -3.52
C THR A 221 -4.62 -9.71 -3.52
N PRO A 222 -5.02 -10.92 -3.97
CA PRO A 222 -4.10 -12.05 -4.04
C PRO A 222 -3.06 -11.85 -5.15
N LEU A 223 -1.86 -12.36 -4.92
CA LEU A 223 -0.87 -12.57 -5.98
C LEU A 223 -1.27 -13.81 -6.77
N ILE A 224 -1.25 -13.71 -8.09
CA ILE A 224 -1.69 -14.77 -8.99
C ILE A 224 -0.63 -14.99 -10.07
N ILE A 225 -0.21 -16.24 -10.27
CA ILE A 225 0.51 -16.67 -11.46
C ILE A 225 -0.47 -17.41 -12.33
N SER A 226 -0.65 -16.95 -13.56
CA SER A 226 -1.49 -17.59 -14.55
C SER A 226 -0.64 -18.04 -15.74
N GLY A 227 -1.08 -19.10 -16.40
CA GLY A 227 -0.50 -19.61 -17.65
C GLY A 227 -1.59 -19.91 -18.65
N PRO A 228 -1.23 -20.08 -19.93
CA PRO A 228 -2.20 -20.46 -20.95
C PRO A 228 -2.83 -21.81 -20.60
N ALA A 229 -4.15 -21.89 -20.65
CA ALA A 229 -4.85 -23.18 -20.60
C ALA A 229 -4.60 -23.95 -21.91
N GLU A 230 -4.35 -25.23 -21.80
CA GLU A 230 -4.17 -26.11 -22.99
C GLU A 230 -5.48 -26.35 -23.76
N LYS A 231 -6.51 -25.55 -23.56
CA LYS A 231 -7.81 -25.74 -24.19
C LYS A 231 -7.80 -25.25 -25.64
N SER A 232 -8.28 -26.12 -26.54
CA SER A 232 -8.44 -25.79 -27.94
C SER A 232 -9.43 -24.65 -28.16
N THR A 233 -9.05 -23.67 -28.97
CA THR A 233 -9.92 -22.60 -29.45
C THR A 233 -11.01 -23.09 -30.43
N ASP A 234 -10.92 -24.32 -30.87
CA ASP A 234 -11.82 -24.92 -31.86
C ASP A 234 -13.29 -24.95 -31.41
N LEU A 235 -13.53 -25.14 -30.11
CA LEU A 235 -14.89 -25.14 -29.56
C LEU A 235 -15.56 -23.77 -29.70
N TYR A 236 -14.83 -22.68 -29.49
CA TYR A 236 -15.38 -21.33 -29.67
C TYR A 236 -15.77 -21.08 -31.13
N HIS A 237 -14.97 -21.52 -32.10
CA HIS A 237 -15.31 -21.42 -33.51
C HIS A 237 -16.52 -22.28 -33.87
N LEU A 238 -16.60 -23.51 -33.35
CA LEU A 238 -17.72 -24.42 -33.56
C LEU A 238 -19.02 -23.78 -33.04
N ILE A 239 -19.01 -23.29 -31.81
CA ILE A 239 -20.18 -22.67 -31.18
C ILE A 239 -20.56 -21.38 -31.89
N ASN A 240 -19.59 -20.55 -32.28
CA ASN A 240 -19.83 -19.36 -33.07
C ASN A 240 -20.61 -19.62 -34.37
N GLY A 241 -20.41 -20.77 -34.97
CA GLY A 241 -21.17 -21.21 -36.17
C GLY A 241 -22.62 -21.64 -35.87
N ILE A 242 -22.96 -21.90 -34.61
CA ILE A 242 -24.26 -22.46 -34.21
C ILE A 242 -25.18 -21.37 -33.61
N ILE A 243 -24.68 -20.52 -32.75
CA ILE A 243 -25.48 -19.51 -32.04
C ILE A 243 -26.32 -18.63 -32.99
N PRO A 244 -25.82 -18.12 -34.14
CA PRO A 244 -26.64 -17.34 -35.07
C PRO A 244 -27.79 -18.08 -35.71
N ARG A 245 -27.84 -19.42 -35.59
CA ARG A 245 -28.93 -20.27 -36.14
C ARG A 245 -30.07 -20.46 -35.13
N LEU A 246 -29.86 -20.03 -33.86
CA LEU A 246 -30.89 -20.07 -32.83
C LEU A 246 -31.80 -18.86 -32.95
N VAL A 247 -33.08 -19.06 -32.70
CA VAL A 247 -34.11 -18.00 -32.82
C VAL A 247 -34.54 -17.54 -31.44
N ALA A 248 -34.50 -16.23 -31.21
CA ALA A 248 -34.96 -15.64 -29.94
C ALA A 248 -36.45 -15.99 -29.70
N GLU A 249 -36.86 -16.10 -28.44
CA GLU A 249 -38.19 -16.45 -27.95
C GLU A 249 -38.70 -17.85 -28.37
N VAL A 250 -37.95 -18.58 -29.18
CA VAL A 250 -38.22 -19.96 -29.54
C VAL A 250 -37.17 -20.88 -28.98
N ASP A 251 -35.91 -20.65 -29.34
CA ASP A 251 -34.78 -21.51 -28.97
C ASP A 251 -34.11 -21.01 -27.65
N PHE A 252 -34.26 -19.74 -27.31
CA PHE A 252 -33.74 -19.16 -26.07
C PHE A 252 -34.53 -17.93 -25.60
N SER A 253 -34.48 -17.66 -24.30
CA SER A 253 -35.04 -16.46 -23.68
C SER A 253 -33.91 -15.60 -23.10
N VAL A 254 -34.12 -14.29 -23.10
CA VAL A 254 -33.16 -13.31 -22.55
C VAL A 254 -33.85 -12.49 -21.46
N ASP A 255 -33.26 -12.46 -20.28
CA ASP A 255 -33.64 -11.54 -19.20
C ASP A 255 -32.58 -10.43 -19.10
N GLU A 256 -32.91 -9.26 -19.68
CA GLU A 256 -32.01 -8.10 -19.65
C GLU A 256 -31.79 -7.57 -18.24
N LYS A 257 -32.77 -7.69 -17.32
CA LYS A 257 -32.64 -7.22 -15.93
C LYS A 257 -31.72 -8.12 -15.11
N ALA A 258 -31.86 -9.43 -15.28
CA ALA A 258 -31.00 -10.41 -14.62
C ALA A 258 -29.67 -10.62 -15.36
N ARG A 259 -29.47 -9.96 -16.53
CA ARG A 259 -28.32 -10.19 -17.42
C ARG A 259 -28.06 -11.67 -17.66
N SER A 260 -29.11 -12.40 -17.95
CA SER A 260 -29.05 -13.85 -18.21
C SER A 260 -29.70 -14.21 -19.53
N ALA A 261 -29.18 -15.25 -20.17
CA ALA A 261 -29.75 -15.86 -21.36
C ALA A 261 -29.77 -17.37 -21.14
N ALA A 262 -30.89 -18.00 -21.40
CA ALA A 262 -31.09 -19.42 -21.19
C ALA A 262 -31.77 -20.07 -22.42
N MET A 263 -31.32 -21.27 -22.80
CA MET A 263 -31.96 -22.04 -23.86
C MET A 263 -33.29 -22.65 -23.38
N THR A 264 -34.26 -22.68 -24.27
CA THR A 264 -35.50 -23.44 -24.09
C THR A 264 -35.26 -24.95 -24.39
N GLU A 265 -36.25 -25.79 -24.10
CA GLU A 265 -36.19 -27.20 -24.44
C GLU A 265 -36.02 -27.42 -25.96
N GLU A 266 -36.73 -26.63 -26.79
CA GLU A 266 -36.58 -26.63 -28.24
C GLU A 266 -35.19 -26.21 -28.69
N GLY A 267 -34.63 -25.16 -28.02
CA GLY A 267 -33.28 -24.69 -28.29
C GLY A 267 -32.21 -25.70 -27.96
N ILE A 268 -32.35 -26.41 -26.83
CA ILE A 268 -31.46 -27.50 -26.44
C ILE A 268 -31.49 -28.61 -27.50
N ALA A 269 -32.68 -29.10 -27.87
CA ALA A 269 -32.83 -30.15 -28.89
C ALA A 269 -32.24 -29.74 -30.25
N LYS A 270 -32.38 -28.47 -30.62
CA LYS A 270 -31.80 -27.92 -31.86
C LYS A 270 -30.28 -27.79 -31.77
N ALA A 271 -29.74 -27.35 -30.63
CA ALA A 271 -28.30 -27.27 -30.39
C ALA A 271 -27.65 -28.66 -30.39
N GLU A 272 -28.27 -29.68 -29.76
CA GLU A 272 -27.83 -31.06 -29.78
C GLU A 272 -27.76 -31.62 -31.21
N LYS A 273 -28.77 -31.37 -32.02
CA LYS A 273 -28.79 -31.76 -33.43
C LYS A 273 -27.68 -31.10 -34.24
N LEU A 274 -27.43 -29.79 -34.01
CA LEU A 274 -26.40 -29.02 -34.71
C LEU A 274 -24.99 -29.47 -34.29
N LEU A 275 -24.81 -29.80 -33.02
CA LEU A 275 -23.56 -30.26 -32.42
C LEU A 275 -23.33 -31.78 -32.63
N LYS A 276 -24.36 -32.49 -33.11
CA LYS A 276 -24.35 -33.96 -33.29
C LYS A 276 -24.06 -34.71 -31.98
N VAL A 277 -24.61 -34.23 -30.88
CA VAL A 277 -24.55 -34.87 -29.56
C VAL A 277 -25.94 -35.35 -29.14
N GLY A 278 -25.99 -36.43 -28.33
CA GLY A 278 -27.28 -37.03 -27.93
C GLY A 278 -27.95 -36.30 -26.77
N ASN A 279 -27.15 -35.83 -25.80
CA ASN A 279 -27.63 -35.06 -24.64
C ASN A 279 -26.55 -34.05 -24.24
N LEU A 280 -26.90 -32.77 -24.31
CA LEU A 280 -25.98 -31.68 -23.99
C LEU A 280 -25.70 -31.58 -22.48
N TYR A 281 -26.61 -32.08 -21.63
CA TYR A 281 -26.46 -32.11 -20.17
C TYR A 281 -25.76 -33.37 -19.64
N ASP A 282 -25.31 -34.26 -20.52
CA ASP A 282 -24.46 -35.38 -20.09
C ASP A 282 -23.15 -34.84 -19.49
N PRO A 283 -22.67 -35.38 -18.36
CA PRO A 283 -21.38 -34.98 -17.77
C PRO A 283 -20.21 -34.93 -18.76
N LYS A 284 -20.24 -35.74 -19.82
CA LYS A 284 -19.24 -35.70 -20.89
C LYS A 284 -19.28 -34.44 -21.74
N HIS A 285 -20.40 -33.75 -21.78
CA HIS A 285 -20.64 -32.57 -22.61
C HIS A 285 -20.73 -31.27 -21.81
N ILE A 286 -20.40 -31.30 -20.52
CA ILE A 286 -20.51 -30.13 -19.62
C ILE A 286 -19.68 -28.94 -20.12
N GLU A 287 -18.51 -29.22 -20.71
CA GLU A 287 -17.66 -28.19 -21.31
C GLU A 287 -18.31 -27.57 -22.55
N LEU A 288 -18.92 -28.42 -23.40
CA LEU A 288 -19.65 -27.97 -24.59
C LEU A 288 -20.86 -27.10 -24.21
N LEU A 289 -21.63 -27.52 -23.18
CA LEU A 289 -22.73 -26.73 -22.63
C LEU A 289 -22.26 -25.37 -22.12
N HIS A 290 -21.13 -25.35 -21.43
CA HIS A 290 -20.53 -24.10 -20.97
C HIS A 290 -20.22 -23.14 -22.12
N HIS A 291 -19.56 -23.62 -23.18
CA HIS A 291 -19.27 -22.83 -24.38
C HIS A 291 -20.51 -22.34 -25.09
N VAL A 292 -21.56 -23.14 -25.18
CA VAL A 292 -22.86 -22.74 -25.74
C VAL A 292 -23.46 -21.61 -24.94
N ASN A 293 -23.45 -21.68 -23.60
CA ASN A 293 -23.98 -20.64 -22.74
C ASN A 293 -23.16 -19.33 -22.86
N GLN A 294 -21.84 -19.40 -22.95
CA GLN A 294 -20.99 -18.23 -23.14
C GLN A 294 -21.18 -17.61 -24.53
N GLY A 295 -21.29 -18.43 -25.56
CA GLY A 295 -21.62 -17.98 -26.92
C GLY A 295 -22.98 -17.26 -26.95
N LEU A 296 -24.00 -17.87 -26.33
CA LEU A 296 -25.34 -17.26 -26.24
C LEU A 296 -25.30 -15.89 -25.53
N LYS A 297 -24.61 -15.79 -24.37
CA LYS A 297 -24.40 -14.52 -23.66
C LYS A 297 -23.70 -13.49 -24.54
N ALA A 298 -22.63 -13.87 -25.24
CA ALA A 298 -21.87 -12.98 -26.11
C ALA A 298 -22.74 -12.37 -27.23
N TYR A 299 -23.67 -13.14 -27.79
CA TYR A 299 -24.56 -12.68 -28.87
C TYR A 299 -25.75 -11.88 -28.38
N THR A 300 -26.28 -12.17 -27.18
CA THR A 300 -27.56 -11.62 -26.70
C THR A 300 -27.39 -10.45 -25.75
N LEU A 301 -26.40 -10.50 -24.86
CA LEU A 301 -26.24 -9.55 -23.76
C LEU A 301 -25.12 -8.53 -23.98
N PHE A 302 -24.17 -8.82 -24.87
CA PHE A 302 -23.02 -7.96 -25.11
C PHE A 302 -23.05 -7.33 -26.49
N LYS A 303 -23.13 -6.00 -26.55
CA LYS A 303 -23.27 -5.22 -27.77
C LYS A 303 -21.95 -4.52 -28.10
N ARG A 304 -21.53 -4.66 -29.38
CA ARG A 304 -20.38 -3.92 -29.90
C ARG A 304 -20.65 -2.41 -29.83
N ASP A 305 -19.60 -1.64 -29.56
CA ASP A 305 -19.61 -0.19 -29.38
C ASP A 305 -20.41 0.31 -28.15
N VAL A 306 -20.88 -0.62 -27.30
CA VAL A 306 -21.52 -0.33 -26.00
C VAL A 306 -20.74 -1.01 -24.88
N ASP A 307 -20.68 -2.33 -24.85
CA ASP A 307 -20.02 -3.11 -23.81
C ASP A 307 -18.56 -3.39 -24.14
N TYR A 308 -18.19 -3.40 -25.41
CA TYR A 308 -16.83 -3.58 -25.92
C TYR A 308 -16.67 -2.92 -27.29
N ILE A 309 -15.41 -2.67 -27.67
CA ILE A 309 -15.01 -2.26 -29.02
C ILE A 309 -14.05 -3.26 -29.62
N VAL A 310 -13.92 -3.25 -30.95
CA VAL A 310 -12.86 -4.00 -31.66
C VAL A 310 -11.87 -2.99 -32.22
N LYS A 311 -10.61 -3.08 -31.76
CA LYS A 311 -9.53 -2.19 -32.18
C LYS A 311 -8.23 -2.98 -32.37
N ASN A 312 -7.58 -2.79 -33.51
CA ASN A 312 -6.32 -3.48 -33.87
C ASN A 312 -6.43 -5.04 -33.86
N GLY A 313 -7.61 -5.59 -34.10
CA GLY A 313 -7.83 -7.04 -34.07
C GLY A 313 -8.03 -7.61 -32.65
N GLU A 314 -8.28 -6.77 -31.66
CA GLU A 314 -8.53 -7.15 -30.28
C GLU A 314 -9.88 -6.63 -29.79
N VAL A 315 -10.54 -7.43 -28.94
CA VAL A 315 -11.73 -7.01 -28.19
C VAL A 315 -11.28 -6.26 -26.94
N ILE A 316 -11.71 -5.00 -26.79
CA ILE A 316 -11.40 -4.16 -25.63
C ILE A 316 -12.69 -3.83 -24.91
N ILE A 317 -12.72 -4.11 -23.61
CA ILE A 317 -13.89 -3.84 -22.74
C ILE A 317 -14.11 -2.33 -22.61
N VAL A 318 -15.36 -1.92 -22.62
CA VAL A 318 -15.81 -0.57 -22.24
C VAL A 318 -16.38 -0.65 -20.83
N ASP A 319 -15.89 0.17 -19.94
CA ASP A 319 -16.40 0.26 -18.57
C ASP A 319 -17.84 0.79 -18.56
N GLU A 320 -18.76 0.04 -18.00
CA GLU A 320 -20.19 0.35 -17.94
C GLU A 320 -20.49 1.70 -17.25
N PHE A 321 -19.69 2.07 -16.24
CA PHE A 321 -19.91 3.27 -15.44
C PHE A 321 -19.21 4.51 -15.99
N THR A 322 -18.01 4.34 -16.51
CA THR A 322 -17.17 5.47 -16.94
C THR A 322 -17.12 5.65 -18.46
N GLY A 323 -17.56 4.65 -19.24
CA GLY A 323 -17.42 4.61 -20.70
C GLY A 323 -15.96 4.54 -21.18
N ARG A 324 -14.99 4.31 -20.28
CA ARG A 324 -13.56 4.24 -20.62
C ARG A 324 -13.18 2.87 -21.15
N LEU A 325 -12.23 2.87 -22.07
CA LEU A 325 -11.64 1.63 -22.57
C LEU A 325 -10.74 1.01 -21.50
N MET A 326 -10.83 -0.30 -21.33
CA MET A 326 -10.03 -1.09 -20.40
C MET A 326 -9.08 -2.03 -21.13
N PRO A 327 -7.97 -1.54 -21.73
CA PRO A 327 -7.02 -2.40 -22.41
C PRO A 327 -6.36 -3.38 -21.43
N GLY A 328 -6.17 -4.61 -21.89
CA GLY A 328 -5.56 -5.68 -21.08
C GLY A 328 -6.51 -6.37 -20.10
N ARG A 329 -7.72 -5.86 -19.85
CA ARG A 329 -8.76 -6.58 -19.10
C ARG A 329 -9.57 -7.49 -20.01
N ARG A 330 -9.97 -8.64 -19.45
CA ARG A 330 -10.76 -9.66 -20.17
C ARG A 330 -11.95 -10.10 -19.31
N TYR A 331 -13.07 -10.42 -19.96
CA TYR A 331 -14.18 -11.09 -19.29
C TYR A 331 -13.75 -12.51 -18.89
N SER A 332 -14.25 -12.96 -17.75
CA SER A 332 -13.97 -14.30 -17.21
C SER A 332 -14.80 -15.39 -17.87
N GLU A 333 -14.51 -16.64 -17.52
CA GLU A 333 -15.30 -17.83 -17.84
C GLU A 333 -15.47 -18.13 -19.34
N GLY A 334 -14.53 -17.68 -20.19
CA GLY A 334 -14.61 -17.90 -21.63
C GLY A 334 -15.50 -16.93 -22.41
N LEU A 335 -16.14 -15.96 -21.74
CA LEU A 335 -16.97 -14.95 -22.40
C LEU A 335 -16.16 -14.06 -23.34
N HIS A 336 -14.93 -13.68 -22.93
CA HIS A 336 -14.08 -12.86 -23.79
C HIS A 336 -13.72 -13.57 -25.09
N GLN A 337 -13.38 -14.85 -25.00
CA GLN A 337 -13.10 -15.71 -26.15
C GLN A 337 -14.33 -15.91 -27.02
N ALA A 338 -15.52 -16.01 -26.43
CA ALA A 338 -16.78 -16.07 -27.18
C ALA A 338 -17.05 -14.76 -27.94
N LEU A 339 -16.67 -13.60 -27.39
CA LEU A 339 -16.73 -12.31 -28.07
C LEU A 339 -15.67 -12.21 -29.19
N GLU A 340 -14.45 -12.66 -28.95
CA GLU A 340 -13.40 -12.75 -29.97
C GLU A 340 -13.86 -13.64 -31.15
N ALA A 341 -14.48 -14.79 -30.86
CA ALA A 341 -15.08 -15.67 -31.88
C ALA A 341 -16.21 -14.97 -32.64
N LYS A 342 -17.11 -14.28 -31.92
CA LYS A 342 -18.22 -13.51 -32.51
C LYS A 342 -17.74 -12.44 -33.48
N GLU A 343 -16.67 -11.72 -33.13
CA GLU A 343 -16.10 -10.64 -33.94
C GLU A 343 -15.09 -11.14 -34.99
N ASN A 344 -14.86 -12.45 -35.09
CA ASN A 344 -13.87 -13.07 -35.96
C ASN A 344 -12.46 -12.49 -35.84
N VAL A 345 -12.06 -12.14 -34.63
CA VAL A 345 -10.68 -11.77 -34.30
C VAL A 345 -9.92 -12.98 -33.75
N LYS A 346 -8.62 -12.85 -33.59
CA LYS A 346 -7.80 -13.91 -33.00
C LYS A 346 -8.31 -14.27 -31.59
N ILE A 347 -8.63 -15.53 -31.36
CA ILE A 347 -9.03 -15.99 -30.04
C ILE A 347 -7.76 -16.25 -29.23
N GLU A 348 -7.56 -15.49 -28.16
CA GLU A 348 -6.47 -15.73 -27.22
C GLU A 348 -6.86 -16.82 -26.21
N ASN A 349 -5.90 -17.68 -25.88
CA ASN A 349 -6.13 -18.78 -24.93
C ASN A 349 -6.63 -18.25 -23.58
N GLU A 350 -7.49 -19.03 -22.93
CA GLU A 350 -7.82 -18.77 -21.53
C GLU A 350 -6.57 -18.86 -20.67
N ASN A 351 -6.45 -17.96 -19.71
CA ASN A 351 -5.41 -18.08 -18.71
C ASN A 351 -5.96 -18.90 -17.53
N GLN A 352 -5.26 -19.98 -17.22
CA GLN A 352 -5.54 -20.77 -16.03
C GLN A 352 -4.69 -20.27 -14.86
N THR A 353 -5.31 -20.08 -13.70
CA THR A 353 -4.56 -19.79 -12.47
C THR A 353 -3.74 -21.02 -12.09
N LEU A 354 -2.42 -20.87 -12.09
CA LEU A 354 -1.46 -21.91 -11.73
C LEU A 354 -1.14 -21.89 -10.24
N ALA A 355 -0.97 -20.71 -9.68
CA ALA A 355 -0.68 -20.51 -8.26
C ALA A 355 -1.25 -19.18 -7.77
N THR A 356 -1.70 -19.15 -6.52
CA THR A 356 -2.19 -17.93 -5.88
C THR A 356 -1.87 -17.93 -4.40
N ILE A 357 -1.58 -16.75 -3.86
CA ILE A 357 -1.44 -16.53 -2.41
C ILE A 357 -1.83 -15.08 -2.07
N THR A 358 -2.44 -14.89 -0.91
CA THR A 358 -2.64 -13.55 -0.34
C THR A 358 -1.41 -13.12 0.47
N PHE A 359 -1.15 -11.82 0.57
CA PHE A 359 -0.09 -11.33 1.46
C PHE A 359 -0.32 -11.75 2.91
N GLN A 360 -1.58 -11.81 3.35
CA GLN A 360 -1.94 -12.30 4.69
C GLN A 360 -1.38 -13.70 4.94
N ASN A 361 -1.62 -14.63 4.03
CA ASN A 361 -1.14 -16.00 4.17
C ASN A 361 0.38 -16.09 4.06
N TYR A 362 0.97 -15.34 3.14
CA TYR A 362 2.41 -15.32 2.95
C TYR A 362 3.15 -14.83 4.21
N PHE A 363 2.79 -13.65 4.75
CA PHE A 363 3.48 -13.07 5.89
C PHE A 363 3.26 -13.85 7.19
N ARG A 364 2.15 -14.56 7.33
CA ARG A 364 1.90 -15.46 8.47
C ARG A 364 2.80 -16.69 8.52
N MET A 365 3.51 -17.01 7.44
CA MET A 365 4.47 -18.12 7.40
C MET A 365 5.82 -17.79 8.05
N TYR A 366 6.13 -16.53 8.27
CA TYR A 366 7.35 -16.15 8.97
C TYR A 366 7.30 -16.58 10.44
N ASN A 367 8.40 -17.10 10.94
CA ASN A 367 8.54 -17.46 12.37
C ASN A 367 8.37 -16.23 13.27
N LYS A 368 8.86 -15.07 12.82
CA LYS A 368 8.71 -13.78 13.48
C LYS A 368 8.39 -12.71 12.43
N LEU A 369 7.33 -11.95 12.70
CA LEU A 369 6.89 -10.83 11.88
C LEU A 369 6.91 -9.56 12.71
N ALA A 370 7.41 -8.48 12.14
CA ALA A 370 7.36 -7.14 12.70
C ALA A 370 7.07 -6.14 11.59
N GLY A 371 6.63 -4.95 11.94
CA GLY A 371 6.37 -3.91 10.97
C GLY A 371 6.59 -2.51 11.52
N MET A 372 6.74 -1.55 10.63
CA MET A 372 6.88 -0.15 10.97
C MET A 372 6.09 0.73 10.00
N THR A 373 5.50 1.79 10.51
CA THR A 373 4.79 2.81 9.74
C THR A 373 4.61 4.06 10.60
N GLY A 374 4.17 5.16 9.99
CA GLY A 374 3.78 6.37 10.72
C GLY A 374 2.34 6.37 11.24
N THR A 375 1.53 5.37 10.91
CA THR A 375 0.05 5.41 11.03
C THR A 375 -0.58 4.02 11.25
N ALA A 376 -0.17 3.27 12.28
CA ALA A 376 -0.70 1.93 12.55
C ALA A 376 -1.81 1.87 13.62
N ASP A 377 -1.85 2.85 14.52
CA ASP A 377 -2.73 2.82 15.71
C ASP A 377 -4.21 2.76 15.34
N THR A 378 -4.60 3.39 14.23
CA THR A 378 -5.97 3.35 13.71
C THR A 378 -6.41 1.94 13.32
N GLU A 379 -5.50 1.10 12.84
CA GLU A 379 -5.73 -0.28 12.37
C GLU A 379 -5.24 -1.33 13.38
N ALA A 380 -4.96 -0.94 14.63
CA ALA A 380 -4.38 -1.82 15.65
C ALA A 380 -5.23 -3.08 15.93
N ALA A 381 -6.55 -2.96 15.84
CA ALA A 381 -7.48 -4.09 16.00
C ALA A 381 -7.34 -5.11 14.86
N GLU A 382 -7.25 -4.64 13.62
CA GLU A 382 -7.10 -5.47 12.42
C GLU A 382 -5.74 -6.19 12.42
N PHE A 383 -4.65 -5.47 12.70
CA PHE A 383 -3.33 -6.09 12.87
C PHE A 383 -3.33 -7.19 13.93
N LYS A 384 -4.02 -6.96 15.04
CA LYS A 384 -4.12 -7.96 16.11
C LYS A 384 -4.94 -9.17 15.70
N LYS A 385 -6.08 -8.96 15.02
CA LYS A 385 -6.99 -10.02 14.58
C LYS A 385 -6.37 -10.92 13.52
N ILE A 386 -5.75 -10.32 12.49
CA ILE A 386 -5.26 -11.05 11.30
C ILE A 386 -3.87 -11.63 11.52
N TYR A 387 -2.94 -10.84 12.08
CA TYR A 387 -1.51 -11.18 12.17
C TYR A 387 -1.04 -11.45 13.59
N ALA A 388 -1.89 -11.30 14.59
CA ALA A 388 -1.55 -11.35 16.02
C ALA A 388 -0.50 -10.30 16.45
N LEU A 389 -0.32 -9.23 15.67
CA LEU A 389 0.63 -8.16 15.94
C LEU A 389 0.03 -7.09 16.85
N ASP A 390 0.76 -6.71 17.89
CA ASP A 390 0.45 -5.56 18.72
C ASP A 390 1.10 -4.31 18.12
N VAL A 391 0.37 -3.18 18.14
CA VAL A 391 0.90 -1.88 17.73
C VAL A 391 1.43 -1.13 18.94
N MET A 392 2.60 -0.52 18.80
CA MET A 392 3.22 0.29 19.83
C MET A 392 3.60 1.65 19.26
N VAL A 393 2.99 2.70 19.80
CA VAL A 393 3.27 4.08 19.37
C VAL A 393 4.53 4.58 20.07
N ILE A 394 5.53 4.92 19.28
CA ILE A 394 6.82 5.42 19.76
C ILE A 394 6.76 6.95 19.85
N PRO A 395 7.21 7.57 20.94
CA PRO A 395 7.28 9.02 21.02
C PRO A 395 8.25 9.59 19.99
N THR A 396 8.00 10.81 19.53
CA THR A 396 8.90 11.52 18.61
C THR A 396 10.16 11.99 19.34
N ASN A 397 11.29 12.07 18.64
CA ASN A 397 12.56 12.56 19.20
C ASN A 397 12.45 14.02 19.66
N GLN A 398 11.80 14.86 18.85
CA GLN A 398 11.47 16.24 19.19
C GLN A 398 9.95 16.40 19.25
N ASN A 399 9.47 17.32 20.08
CA ASN A 399 8.04 17.59 20.17
C ASN A 399 7.51 18.06 18.81
N MET A 400 6.41 17.47 18.35
CA MET A 400 5.72 17.92 17.15
C MET A 400 5.03 19.26 17.43
N ILE A 401 5.42 20.28 16.69
CA ILE A 401 4.88 21.66 16.81
C ILE A 401 4.01 22.08 15.63
N ARG A 402 3.73 21.14 14.68
CA ARG A 402 2.85 21.37 13.55
C ARG A 402 1.45 21.80 14.02
N THR A 403 0.88 22.79 13.34
CA THR A 403 -0.48 23.26 13.58
C THR A 403 -1.44 22.60 12.60
N ASP A 404 -2.32 21.74 13.09
CA ASP A 404 -3.40 21.15 12.28
C ASP A 404 -4.65 22.05 12.40
N ASN A 405 -4.89 22.86 11.35
CA ASN A 405 -6.02 23.77 11.28
C ASN A 405 -7.34 22.99 11.10
N SER A 406 -8.44 23.60 11.52
CA SER A 406 -9.78 23.04 11.30
C SER A 406 -10.09 22.90 9.82
N ASP A 407 -10.88 21.87 9.48
CA ASP A 407 -11.37 21.68 8.12
C ASP A 407 -12.29 22.86 7.73
N VAL A 408 -12.22 23.24 6.46
CA VAL A 408 -13.05 24.29 5.88
C VAL A 408 -14.03 23.63 4.90
N ILE A 409 -15.34 23.83 5.11
CA ILE A 409 -16.38 23.14 4.38
C ILE A 409 -17.21 24.12 3.57
N TYR A 410 -17.31 23.84 2.28
CA TYR A 410 -18.10 24.58 1.30
C TYR A 410 -19.31 23.79 0.84
N LYS A 411 -20.26 24.46 0.21
CA LYS A 411 -21.45 23.83 -0.33
C LYS A 411 -21.12 23.02 -1.58
N THR A 412 -20.29 23.56 -2.46
CA THR A 412 -19.94 22.96 -3.75
C THR A 412 -18.44 22.67 -3.90
N ARG A 413 -18.10 21.70 -4.75
CA ARG A 413 -16.70 21.41 -5.11
C ARG A 413 -16.01 22.61 -5.77
N LYS A 414 -16.77 23.42 -6.53
CA LYS A 414 -16.22 24.61 -7.18
C LYS A 414 -15.73 25.64 -6.15
N GLU A 415 -16.58 25.98 -5.20
CA GLU A 415 -16.22 26.94 -4.11
C GLU A 415 -15.01 26.47 -3.33
N LYS A 416 -14.99 25.18 -2.96
CA LYS A 416 -13.88 24.54 -2.27
C LYS A 416 -12.56 24.70 -3.03
N TYR A 417 -12.54 24.38 -4.32
CA TYR A 417 -11.32 24.46 -5.13
C TYR A 417 -10.88 25.91 -5.36
N ASP A 418 -11.81 26.84 -5.52
CA ASP A 418 -11.49 28.25 -5.70
C ASP A 418 -10.87 28.81 -4.42
N ALA A 419 -11.41 28.47 -3.24
CA ALA A 419 -10.84 28.87 -1.95
C ALA A 419 -9.47 28.24 -1.66
N ALA A 420 -9.31 26.93 -1.94
CA ALA A 420 -8.02 26.27 -1.81
C ALA A 420 -6.95 26.89 -2.72
N LEU A 421 -7.34 27.30 -3.92
CA LEU A 421 -6.45 27.98 -4.86
C LEU A 421 -5.97 29.34 -4.32
N GLU A 422 -6.87 30.12 -3.72
CA GLU A 422 -6.50 31.42 -3.13
C GLU A 422 -5.52 31.24 -1.95
N GLU A 423 -5.71 30.26 -1.08
CA GLU A 423 -4.74 29.97 0.00
C GLU A 423 -3.36 29.59 -0.57
N ILE A 424 -3.30 28.76 -1.61
CA ILE A 424 -2.03 28.42 -2.27
C ILE A 424 -1.35 29.67 -2.83
N ILE A 425 -2.10 30.58 -3.47
CA ILE A 425 -1.55 31.82 -4.02
C ILE A 425 -0.98 32.71 -2.91
N GLU A 426 -1.67 32.82 -1.78
CA GLU A 426 -1.21 33.61 -0.63
C GLU A 426 0.07 33.02 -0.03
N LEU A 427 0.10 31.72 0.22
CA LEU A 427 1.27 31.03 0.75
C LEU A 427 2.47 31.10 -0.20
N HIS A 428 2.23 30.92 -1.50
CA HIS A 428 3.28 31.06 -2.51
C HIS A 428 3.88 32.48 -2.55
N LYS A 429 3.06 33.52 -2.39
CA LYS A 429 3.53 34.94 -2.34
C LYS A 429 4.46 35.21 -1.16
N ILE A 430 4.17 34.65 0.01
CA ILE A 430 5.02 34.80 1.19
C ILE A 430 6.24 33.88 1.18
N GLY A 431 6.30 32.94 0.24
CA GLY A 431 7.40 32.00 0.07
C GLY A 431 7.26 30.68 0.80
N GLN A 432 6.13 30.42 1.46
CA GLN A 432 5.89 29.17 2.16
C GLN A 432 5.59 28.05 1.15
N PRO A 433 6.28 26.89 1.23
CA PRO A 433 6.01 25.76 0.36
C PRO A 433 4.68 25.08 0.70
N VAL A 434 3.98 24.60 -0.34
CA VAL A 434 2.68 23.94 -0.21
C VAL A 434 2.71 22.57 -0.90
N LEU A 435 2.30 21.53 -0.18
CA LEU A 435 2.01 20.21 -0.73
C LEU A 435 0.50 20.01 -0.77
N VAL A 436 -0.04 19.89 -1.98
CA VAL A 436 -1.47 19.69 -2.23
C VAL A 436 -1.75 18.21 -2.37
N GLY A 437 -2.53 17.64 -1.47
CA GLY A 437 -3.00 16.26 -1.51
C GLY A 437 -4.32 16.15 -2.26
N THR A 438 -4.39 15.27 -3.27
CA THR A 438 -5.59 14.99 -4.05
C THR A 438 -5.93 13.50 -4.01
N ILE A 439 -7.21 13.16 -4.15
CA ILE A 439 -7.69 11.76 -4.09
C ILE A 439 -7.54 11.02 -5.41
N SER A 440 -7.45 11.74 -6.54
CA SER A 440 -7.37 11.13 -7.87
C SER A 440 -6.47 11.91 -8.81
N ILE A 441 -6.06 11.24 -9.90
CA ILE A 441 -5.28 11.85 -10.97
C ILE A 441 -6.09 12.97 -11.66
N ASP A 442 -7.39 12.74 -11.91
CA ASP A 442 -8.27 13.72 -12.57
C ASP A 442 -8.38 15.03 -11.76
N VAL A 443 -8.49 14.91 -10.43
CA VAL A 443 -8.47 16.08 -9.53
C VAL A 443 -7.13 16.79 -9.59
N SER A 444 -6.01 16.04 -9.59
CA SER A 444 -4.66 16.60 -9.72
C SER A 444 -4.47 17.39 -11.00
N GLU A 445 -4.92 16.85 -12.14
CA GLU A 445 -4.82 17.48 -13.44
C GLU A 445 -5.69 18.75 -13.53
N SER A 446 -6.94 18.67 -13.06
CA SER A 446 -7.85 19.83 -13.00
C SER A 446 -7.28 20.95 -12.14
N PHE A 447 -6.69 20.60 -10.98
CA PHE A 447 -6.08 21.58 -10.09
C PHE A 447 -4.83 22.20 -10.70
N SER A 448 -4.01 21.39 -11.39
CA SER A 448 -2.84 21.85 -12.15
C SER A 448 -3.21 22.87 -13.24
N GLU A 449 -4.30 22.63 -13.99
CA GLU A 449 -4.77 23.57 -15.01
C GLU A 449 -5.22 24.92 -14.40
N LYS A 450 -5.89 24.89 -13.25
CA LYS A 450 -6.30 26.11 -12.54
C LYS A 450 -5.08 26.92 -12.06
N LEU A 451 -4.05 26.26 -11.50
CA LEU A 451 -2.80 26.91 -11.09
C LEU A 451 -2.05 27.52 -12.29
N LYS A 452 -1.99 26.81 -13.43
CA LYS A 452 -1.40 27.33 -14.68
C LYS A 452 -2.11 28.61 -15.15
N LYS A 453 -3.44 28.63 -15.13
CA LYS A 453 -4.23 29.82 -15.50
C LYS A 453 -3.97 31.02 -14.59
N ARG A 454 -3.59 30.78 -13.34
CA ARG A 454 -3.20 31.83 -12.36
C ARG A 454 -1.69 32.17 -12.38
N GLY A 455 -0.92 31.53 -13.27
CA GLY A 455 0.52 31.79 -13.43
C GLY A 455 1.39 31.21 -12.29
N ILE A 456 0.87 30.30 -11.49
CA ILE A 456 1.60 29.66 -10.39
C ILE A 456 2.43 28.50 -10.94
N LYS A 457 3.76 28.60 -10.79
CA LYS A 457 4.68 27.51 -11.12
C LYS A 457 4.49 26.36 -10.11
N HIS A 458 4.24 25.17 -10.58
CA HIS A 458 4.02 24.00 -9.72
C HIS A 458 4.51 22.71 -10.39
N THR A 459 4.61 21.67 -9.60
CA THR A 459 4.98 20.33 -10.05
C THR A 459 3.88 19.35 -9.68
N VAL A 460 3.56 18.41 -10.59
CA VAL A 460 2.56 17.36 -10.35
C VAL A 460 3.28 16.02 -10.26
N LEU A 461 2.99 15.30 -9.18
CA LEU A 461 3.46 13.93 -8.95
C LEU A 461 2.42 12.94 -9.47
N ASN A 462 2.80 12.18 -10.48
CA ASN A 462 2.03 11.07 -11.01
C ASN A 462 2.75 9.76 -10.72
N ALA A 463 2.04 8.75 -10.24
CA ALA A 463 2.55 7.42 -9.84
C ALA A 463 3.15 6.58 -11.00
N LYS A 464 3.70 7.21 -12.04
CA LYS A 464 4.22 6.53 -13.24
C LYS A 464 5.74 6.30 -13.22
N ASN A 465 6.49 6.97 -12.35
CA ASN A 465 7.95 6.88 -12.29
C ASN A 465 8.46 7.18 -10.87
N HIS A 466 8.71 6.15 -10.09
CA HIS A 466 9.09 6.24 -8.68
C HIS A 466 10.42 6.98 -8.43
N GLU A 467 11.41 6.85 -9.30
CA GLU A 467 12.70 7.55 -9.13
C GLU A 467 12.52 9.06 -9.26
N ARG A 468 11.80 9.48 -10.30
CA ARG A 468 11.50 10.90 -10.52
C ARG A 468 10.57 11.48 -9.45
N GLU A 469 9.69 10.67 -8.89
CA GLU A 469 8.84 11.07 -7.77
C GLU A 469 9.66 11.41 -6.53
N ALA A 470 10.66 10.61 -6.20
CA ALA A 470 11.51 10.84 -5.04
C ALA A 470 12.29 12.17 -5.16
N GLU A 471 12.82 12.48 -6.35
CA GLU A 471 13.50 13.76 -6.62
C GLU A 471 12.54 14.95 -6.47
N ILE A 472 11.33 14.84 -7.02
CA ILE A 472 10.33 15.91 -6.97
C ILE A 472 9.87 16.14 -5.53
N ILE A 473 9.61 15.07 -4.77
CA ILE A 473 9.21 15.18 -3.37
C ILE A 473 10.31 15.80 -2.52
N ALA A 474 11.57 15.44 -2.73
CA ALA A 474 12.68 16.04 -2.01
C ALA A 474 12.74 17.58 -2.21
N MET A 475 12.31 18.07 -3.37
CA MET A 475 12.25 19.49 -3.69
C MET A 475 10.97 20.19 -3.19
N ALA A 476 9.96 19.45 -2.72
CA ALA A 476 8.68 20.02 -2.29
C ALA A 476 8.80 20.95 -1.07
N GLY A 477 9.84 20.83 -0.27
CA GLY A 477 10.13 21.69 0.88
C GLY A 477 10.88 22.98 0.55
N GLN A 478 11.19 23.26 -0.71
CA GLN A 478 11.91 24.47 -1.10
C GLN A 478 10.99 25.69 -1.09
N ARG A 479 11.58 26.88 -0.88
CA ARG A 479 10.84 28.13 -0.83
C ARG A 479 9.96 28.34 -2.07
N SER A 480 8.71 28.75 -1.85
CA SER A 480 7.69 28.97 -2.88
C SER A 480 7.33 27.73 -3.72
N SER A 481 7.76 26.52 -3.34
CA SER A 481 7.39 25.30 -4.06
C SER A 481 5.89 25.03 -3.90
N VAL A 482 5.22 24.70 -5.00
CA VAL A 482 3.86 24.17 -5.01
C VAL A 482 3.91 22.81 -5.66
N THR A 483 3.56 21.75 -4.91
CA THR A 483 3.61 20.37 -5.38
C THR A 483 2.24 19.75 -5.22
N ILE A 484 1.66 19.22 -6.29
CA ILE A 484 0.41 18.46 -6.27
C ILE A 484 0.77 16.98 -6.26
N SER A 485 0.22 16.23 -5.32
CA SER A 485 0.49 14.80 -5.16
C SER A 485 -0.80 14.03 -4.92
N THR A 486 -0.95 12.87 -5.57
CA THR A 486 -1.93 11.88 -5.12
C THR A 486 -1.43 11.18 -3.87
N ASN A 487 -2.33 10.55 -3.10
CA ASN A 487 -2.05 9.99 -1.77
C ASN A 487 -0.82 9.10 -1.67
N MET A 488 -0.61 8.28 -2.70
CA MET A 488 0.42 7.23 -2.69
C MET A 488 1.76 7.73 -3.24
N ALA A 489 1.78 8.86 -3.95
CA ALA A 489 3.00 9.36 -4.59
C ALA A 489 4.03 9.86 -3.57
N GLY A 490 5.29 9.48 -3.75
CA GLY A 490 6.41 9.89 -2.90
C GLY A 490 6.41 9.30 -1.49
N ARG A 491 5.67 8.21 -1.22
CA ARG A 491 5.69 7.50 0.05
C ARG A 491 7.10 6.95 0.33
N GLY A 492 7.52 6.96 1.60
CA GLY A 492 8.87 6.53 1.99
C GLY A 492 9.99 7.50 1.65
N THR A 493 9.69 8.66 1.04
CA THR A 493 10.67 9.72 0.76
C THR A 493 10.47 10.89 1.71
N ASP A 494 11.57 11.39 2.26
CA ASP A 494 11.56 12.55 3.16
C ASP A 494 11.53 13.87 2.39
N ILE A 495 10.91 14.90 3.00
CA ILE A 495 10.86 16.27 2.48
C ILE A 495 11.74 17.14 3.36
N THR A 496 12.86 17.58 2.81
CA THR A 496 13.78 18.48 3.52
C THR A 496 13.38 19.93 3.27
N LEU A 497 13.25 20.70 4.34
CA LEU A 497 12.95 22.12 4.24
C LEU A 497 14.16 22.89 3.70
N GLY A 498 13.91 23.80 2.76
CA GLY A 498 14.92 24.71 2.21
C GLY A 498 15.32 25.80 3.21
N GLU A 499 16.38 26.52 2.88
CA GLU A 499 16.87 27.63 3.70
C GLU A 499 15.78 28.71 3.87
N GLY A 500 15.56 29.18 5.11
CA GLY A 500 14.59 30.21 5.46
C GLY A 500 13.13 29.75 5.43
N VAL A 501 12.83 28.47 5.20
CA VAL A 501 11.46 27.95 5.16
C VAL A 501 10.92 27.73 6.58
N VAL A 502 11.79 27.41 7.53
CA VAL A 502 11.41 27.24 8.94
C VAL A 502 10.80 28.53 9.49
N GLU A 503 11.41 29.68 9.19
CA GLU A 503 10.95 31.02 9.62
C GLU A 503 9.62 31.42 8.97
N LEU A 504 9.29 30.82 7.81
CA LEU A 504 8.01 31.01 7.10
C LEU A 504 6.89 30.10 7.63
N GLY A 505 7.16 29.26 8.65
CA GLY A 505 6.19 28.34 9.23
C GLY A 505 6.28 26.91 8.68
N GLY A 506 7.36 26.57 7.93
CA GLY A 506 7.60 25.24 7.40
C GLY A 506 6.69 24.87 6.21
N LEU A 507 6.55 23.58 5.95
CA LEU A 507 5.71 23.06 4.87
C LEU A 507 4.23 23.12 5.24
N HIS A 508 3.41 23.68 4.35
CA HIS A 508 1.95 23.64 4.48
C HIS A 508 1.38 22.45 3.70
N ILE A 509 0.53 21.66 4.35
CA ILE A 509 -0.24 20.57 3.74
C ILE A 509 -1.65 21.03 3.47
N LEU A 510 -2.07 20.98 2.21
CA LEU A 510 -3.42 21.31 1.80
C LEU A 510 -4.09 20.05 1.25
N GLY A 511 -5.08 19.50 1.96
CA GLY A 511 -5.91 18.38 1.49
C GLY A 511 -7.13 18.91 0.74
N THR A 512 -7.39 18.40 -0.46
CA THR A 512 -8.57 18.79 -1.26
C THR A 512 -9.82 18.02 -0.89
N GLU A 513 -9.70 16.90 -0.19
CA GLU A 513 -10.78 16.07 0.34
C GLU A 513 -10.28 15.25 1.53
N ARG A 514 -11.22 14.73 2.34
CA ARG A 514 -10.93 13.66 3.29
C ARG A 514 -11.02 12.31 2.61
N HIS A 515 -10.09 11.44 2.96
CA HIS A 515 -10.07 10.06 2.47
C HIS A 515 -11.05 9.19 3.26
N GLU A 516 -11.35 8.02 2.72
CA GLU A 516 -12.18 7.01 3.39
C GLU A 516 -11.57 6.54 4.71
N SER A 517 -10.24 6.49 4.79
CA SER A 517 -9.50 6.15 6.00
C SER A 517 -8.78 7.36 6.60
N ARG A 518 -8.93 7.55 7.92
CA ARG A 518 -8.20 8.56 8.71
C ARG A 518 -6.69 8.39 8.64
N ARG A 519 -6.25 7.17 8.45
CA ARG A 519 -4.84 6.80 8.31
C ARG A 519 -4.20 7.53 7.12
N ILE A 520 -4.87 7.57 5.98
CA ILE A 520 -4.36 8.25 4.77
C ILE A 520 -4.27 9.76 5.00
N ASP A 521 -5.25 10.36 5.66
CA ASP A 521 -5.21 11.78 6.04
C ASP A 521 -4.02 12.07 6.97
N ASN A 522 -3.76 11.19 7.93
CA ASN A 522 -2.63 11.30 8.86
C ASN A 522 -1.28 11.12 8.15
N GLN A 523 -1.19 10.25 7.15
CA GLN A 523 0.00 10.12 6.31
C GLN A 523 0.29 11.40 5.52
N LEU A 524 -0.75 12.03 4.98
CA LEU A 524 -0.60 13.29 4.27
C LEU A 524 -0.13 14.40 5.22
N ARG A 525 -0.77 14.58 6.38
CA ARG A 525 -0.34 15.53 7.41
C ARG A 525 1.08 15.26 7.88
N GLY A 526 1.45 14.00 8.05
CA GLY A 526 2.77 13.56 8.51
C GLY A 526 3.93 13.88 7.58
N ARG A 527 3.66 14.43 6.39
CA ARG A 527 4.71 14.95 5.51
C ARG A 527 5.27 16.30 5.98
N SER A 528 4.61 16.97 6.90
CA SER A 528 5.01 18.25 7.52
C SER A 528 5.18 18.13 9.02
N GLY A 529 5.96 19.03 9.62
CA GLY A 529 6.19 19.09 11.07
C GLY A 529 7.04 17.93 11.58
N ARG A 530 8.15 17.61 10.90
CA ARG A 530 9.07 16.51 11.21
C ARG A 530 10.23 17.00 12.05
N GLN A 531 10.76 16.16 12.94
CA GLN A 531 11.93 16.43 13.76
C GLN A 531 11.90 17.79 14.50
N GLY A 532 10.69 18.20 14.94
CA GLY A 532 10.50 19.50 15.62
C GLY A 532 10.41 20.71 14.71
N ASP A 533 10.42 20.54 13.40
CA ASP A 533 10.19 21.63 12.45
C ASP A 533 8.75 22.14 12.54
N PRO A 534 8.53 23.43 12.31
CA PRO A 534 7.18 23.97 12.16
C PRO A 534 6.53 23.42 10.90
N GLY A 535 5.22 23.50 10.85
CA GLY A 535 4.41 23.10 9.71
C GLY A 535 2.95 23.36 9.98
N SER A 536 2.13 23.23 8.96
CA SER A 536 0.70 23.38 9.11
C SER A 536 -0.07 22.46 8.15
N SER A 537 -1.32 22.16 8.50
CA SER A 537 -2.22 21.43 7.60
C SER A 537 -3.61 22.01 7.61
N ARG A 538 -4.31 21.93 6.48
CA ARG A 538 -5.73 22.26 6.34
C ARG A 538 -6.38 21.39 5.29
N PHE A 539 -7.62 20.95 5.52
CA PHE A 539 -8.43 20.26 4.54
C PHE A 539 -9.58 21.14 4.07
N TYR A 540 -9.78 21.16 2.76
CA TYR A 540 -10.87 21.82 2.08
C TYR A 540 -11.88 20.78 1.64
N LEU A 541 -13.13 20.91 2.08
CA LEU A 541 -14.18 19.93 1.88
C LEU A 541 -15.39 20.56 1.20
N ALA A 542 -16.17 19.73 0.51
CA ALA A 542 -17.46 20.12 -0.03
C ALA A 542 -18.53 19.10 0.36
N LEU A 543 -19.79 19.53 0.49
CA LEU A 543 -20.92 18.62 0.73
C LEU A 543 -21.11 17.62 -0.41
N GLU A 544 -20.62 17.96 -1.61
CA GLU A 544 -20.62 17.11 -2.81
C GLU A 544 -19.51 16.04 -2.80
N ASP A 545 -18.57 16.09 -1.86
CA ASP A 545 -17.50 15.10 -1.75
C ASP A 545 -18.09 13.73 -1.38
N ASP A 546 -17.56 12.68 -1.98
CA ASP A 546 -18.16 11.34 -1.89
C ASP A 546 -18.30 10.84 -0.45
N LEU A 547 -17.30 11.06 0.38
CA LEU A 547 -17.36 10.71 1.80
C LEU A 547 -18.52 11.39 2.53
N LEU A 548 -18.75 12.68 2.28
CA LEU A 548 -19.82 13.45 2.91
C LEU A 548 -21.18 13.12 2.30
N ARG A 549 -21.24 12.92 0.99
CA ARG A 549 -22.47 12.58 0.27
C ARG A 549 -22.99 11.20 0.64
N ILE A 550 -22.11 10.20 0.74
CA ILE A 550 -22.49 8.80 0.97
C ILE A 550 -22.67 8.50 2.47
N PHE A 551 -21.77 8.98 3.30
CA PHE A 551 -21.69 8.61 4.72
C PHE A 551 -22.03 9.75 5.69
N GLY A 552 -21.99 11.01 5.23
CA GLY A 552 -22.31 12.20 6.01
C GLY A 552 -23.80 12.37 6.29
N GLY A 553 -24.64 11.82 5.41
CA GLY A 553 -26.08 11.69 5.52
C GLY A 553 -26.84 12.92 6.04
N GLU A 554 -28.10 12.71 6.37
CA GLU A 554 -29.06 13.71 6.87
C GLU A 554 -28.58 14.52 8.08
N ARG A 555 -27.63 13.98 8.87
CA ARG A 555 -27.09 14.67 10.04
C ARG A 555 -26.23 15.90 9.69
N ILE A 556 -25.36 15.78 8.70
CA ILE A 556 -24.49 16.90 8.30
C ILE A 556 -25.32 17.92 7.53
N THR A 557 -26.18 17.47 6.62
CA THR A 557 -27.12 18.34 5.90
C THR A 557 -28.03 19.11 6.86
N GLY A 558 -28.60 18.44 7.88
CA GLY A 558 -29.46 19.10 8.88
C GLY A 558 -28.71 20.05 9.82
N ILE A 559 -27.44 19.84 10.09
CA ILE A 559 -26.58 20.82 10.82
C ILE A 559 -26.31 22.04 9.94
N MET A 560 -26.05 21.82 8.66
CA MET A 560 -25.71 22.86 7.69
C MET A 560 -26.92 23.75 7.37
N GLU A 561 -28.12 23.16 7.24
CA GLU A 561 -29.39 23.92 7.08
C GLU A 561 -29.68 24.79 8.32
N LYS A 562 -29.41 24.27 9.52
CA LYS A 562 -29.57 25.03 10.78
C LYS A 562 -28.56 26.15 10.97
N LEU A 563 -27.37 26.03 10.37
CA LEU A 563 -26.30 27.04 10.43
C LEU A 563 -26.45 28.12 9.34
N GLY A 564 -27.45 28.01 8.43
CA GLY A 564 -27.76 29.05 7.43
C GLY A 564 -26.62 29.31 6.46
N MET A 565 -26.07 28.27 5.83
CA MET A 565 -24.98 28.39 4.85
C MET A 565 -25.40 29.22 3.64
N GLU A 566 -24.77 30.38 3.47
CA GLU A 566 -24.85 31.14 2.22
C GLU A 566 -23.82 30.65 1.19
N GLU A 567 -24.07 30.90 -0.10
CA GLU A 567 -23.15 30.53 -1.18
C GLU A 567 -21.85 31.33 -1.06
N GLY A 568 -20.70 30.64 -1.03
CA GLY A 568 -19.36 31.24 -0.87
C GLY A 568 -18.88 31.44 0.58
N GLU A 569 -19.71 31.18 1.59
CA GLU A 569 -19.28 31.25 2.99
C GLU A 569 -18.85 29.88 3.55
N PRO A 570 -17.60 29.76 4.02
CA PRO A 570 -17.12 28.52 4.62
C PRO A 570 -17.62 28.35 6.05
N ILE A 571 -17.82 27.11 6.47
CA ILE A 571 -18.03 26.77 7.86
C ILE A 571 -16.75 26.12 8.42
N GLU A 572 -16.17 26.76 9.43
CA GLU A 572 -15.13 26.20 10.28
C GLU A 572 -15.77 25.72 11.59
N ALA A 573 -16.11 24.46 11.70
CA ALA A 573 -16.70 23.95 12.94
C ALA A 573 -16.07 22.64 13.39
N ARG A 574 -15.47 22.64 14.58
CA ARG A 574 -14.94 21.41 15.24
C ARG A 574 -15.99 20.30 15.39
N LEU A 575 -17.27 20.65 15.46
CA LEU A 575 -18.38 19.68 15.52
C LEU A 575 -18.53 18.90 14.22
N ILE A 576 -18.26 19.55 13.08
CA ILE A 576 -18.36 18.91 11.77
C ILE A 576 -17.15 18.00 11.52
N SER A 577 -15.94 18.43 11.92
CA SER A 577 -14.76 17.56 11.87
C SER A 577 -14.98 16.25 12.64
N LYS A 578 -15.62 16.30 13.82
CA LYS A 578 -16.00 15.09 14.56
C LYS A 578 -17.04 14.24 13.85
N ALA A 579 -17.98 14.85 13.14
CA ALA A 579 -18.98 14.11 12.37
C ALA A 579 -18.34 13.42 11.15
N ILE A 580 -17.35 14.04 10.52
CA ILE A 580 -16.55 13.48 9.44
C ILE A 580 -15.71 12.30 9.95
N GLU A 581 -15.01 12.45 11.08
CA GLU A 581 -14.26 11.35 11.71
C GLU A 581 -15.18 10.16 12.06
N SER A 582 -16.42 10.44 12.49
CA SER A 582 -17.42 9.40 12.73
C SER A 582 -17.90 8.73 11.44
N ALA A 583 -17.96 9.47 10.32
CA ALA A 583 -18.28 8.92 9.01
C ALA A 583 -17.15 8.01 8.52
N GLN A 584 -15.90 8.45 8.62
CA GLN A 584 -14.72 7.65 8.30
C GLN A 584 -14.68 6.36 9.11
N ALA A 585 -14.93 6.42 10.43
CA ALA A 585 -14.97 5.23 11.28
C ALA A 585 -16.06 4.22 10.88
N LYS A 586 -17.18 4.69 10.30
CA LYS A 586 -18.23 3.79 9.78
C LYS A 586 -17.79 3.11 8.48
N VAL A 587 -17.10 3.83 7.61
CA VAL A 587 -16.54 3.27 6.36
C VAL A 587 -15.49 2.22 6.70
N GLU A 588 -14.54 2.55 7.59
CA GLU A 588 -13.54 1.62 8.10
C GLU A 588 -14.21 0.32 8.64
N GLY A 589 -15.25 0.45 9.49
CA GLY A 589 -15.96 -0.71 10.04
C GLY A 589 -16.80 -1.52 9.05
N GLN A 590 -17.28 -0.93 7.94
CA GLN A 590 -17.97 -1.68 6.86
C GLN A 590 -16.97 -2.42 5.97
N THR A 591 -15.83 -1.86 5.75
CA THR A 591 -14.75 -2.46 4.96
C THR A 591 -14.17 -3.68 5.68
N ASP A 592 -14.09 -3.65 7.02
CA ASP A 592 -13.67 -4.79 7.86
C ASP A 592 -14.64 -5.97 7.80
N GLN A 593 -15.96 -5.70 7.67
CA GLN A 593 -16.98 -6.75 7.54
C GLN A 593 -17.01 -7.42 6.16
N GLN A 594 -16.51 -6.77 5.13
CA GLN A 594 -16.39 -7.37 3.78
C GLN A 594 -15.11 -8.19 3.61
N SER A 595 -14.16 -8.09 4.53
CA SER A 595 -12.90 -8.86 4.51
C SER A 595 -12.97 -10.18 5.31
N ASP A 596 -14.06 -10.46 5.97
CA ASP A 596 -14.42 -11.74 6.61
C ASP A 596 -15.20 -12.63 5.64
#